data_72337994bf6ad05c2c33ccbf8597d164
#
_entry.id   72337994bf6ad05c2c33ccbf8597d164
#
_cell.length_a   1.000
_cell.length_b   1.000
_cell.length_c   1.000
_cell.angle_alpha   90.00
_cell.angle_beta   90.00
_cell.angle_gamma   90.00
#
_symmetry.space_group_name_H-M   'P 1'
#
loop_
_entity.id
_entity.type
_entity.pdbx_description
1 polymer ?
#
loop_
_entity_poly.entity_id
_entity_poly.type
_entity_poly.pdbx_seq_one_letter_code
_entity_poly.pdbx_strand_id
1 'polypeptide(L)'
;MLACLPALAQTAPVGNGPVKFGDFNSWVTRHIKESHVIGGHDKTLYEVGPTTTIDGNKAYSNLGGSPWATSNVYAKVAGVVKTSNAVYPAVRSGNDKCARLATQMESVKVLGLVNMDVMVAGSMFLGQMIEPIKSTSNPYSKMEMGVPCTSRPKALVFDYKVDMPATNTRVRSTGFSSKKTLPGHDNPVAFVILQRRWEDADGNLHARRVGSGGQLFTSGSPWKNAFHLGITYGNASSLVASHPYLALRDTEEKAYYARNSKGRMVPVVEEGWDSADATPTHAIVMFSAGSGEPYIGTEGLTLYIVIVILLLL
;
A
#
# COMPACT_ATOMS: atom_id res chain seq x y z
N MET A 1 18.11 -12.99 34.20
CA MET A 1 17.52 -11.78 33.59
C MET A 1 16.82 -12.22 32.32
N LEU A 2 15.48 -12.32 32.33
CA LEU A 2 14.70 -12.52 31.11
C LEU A 2 14.72 -11.20 30.34
N ALA A 3 15.37 -11.20 29.17
CA ALA A 3 15.27 -10.09 28.24
C ALA A 3 13.83 -10.07 27.71
N CYS A 4 13.07 -9.05 28.10
CA CYS A 4 11.76 -8.77 27.53
C CYS A 4 12.00 -8.35 26.06
N LEU A 5 11.77 -9.25 25.11
CA LEU A 5 11.73 -8.90 23.70
C LEU A 5 10.59 -7.87 23.55
N PRO A 6 10.83 -6.74 22.84
CA PRO A 6 9.76 -5.81 22.57
C PRO A 6 8.69 -6.55 21.78
N ALA A 7 7.46 -6.55 22.29
CA ALA A 7 6.31 -7.05 21.55
C ALA A 7 6.27 -6.33 20.21
N LEU A 8 6.44 -7.07 19.11
CA LEU A 8 6.23 -6.54 17.77
C LEU A 8 4.83 -5.92 17.76
N ALA A 9 4.75 -4.64 17.42
CA ALA A 9 3.47 -3.96 17.33
C ALA A 9 2.65 -4.68 16.26
N GLN A 10 1.71 -5.53 16.69
CA GLN A 10 0.75 -6.13 15.77
C GLN A 10 -0.16 -5.02 15.26
N THR A 11 -0.30 -4.95 13.95
CA THR A 11 -1.29 -4.08 13.31
C THR A 11 -2.69 -4.40 13.86
N ALA A 12 -3.47 -3.36 14.17
CA ALA A 12 -4.80 -3.58 14.74
C ALA A 12 -5.67 -4.41 13.80
N PRO A 13 -6.42 -5.37 14.33
CA PRO A 13 -7.36 -6.14 13.52
C PRO A 13 -8.44 -5.23 12.95
N VAL A 14 -8.95 -5.58 11.79
CA VAL A 14 -10.10 -4.94 11.18
C VAL A 14 -11.32 -5.87 11.27
N GLY A 15 -12.48 -5.28 11.38
CA GLY A 15 -13.76 -6.01 11.45
C GLY A 15 -14.82 -5.24 10.67
N ASN A 16 -16.08 -5.53 10.96
CA ASN A 16 -17.17 -4.76 10.40
C ASN A 16 -17.20 -3.34 10.96
N GLY A 17 -17.44 -2.38 10.08
CA GLY A 17 -17.53 -0.98 10.43
C GLY A 17 -16.37 -0.14 9.92
N PRO A 18 -16.24 1.09 10.42
CA PRO A 18 -15.18 2.00 10.01
C PRO A 18 -13.80 1.41 10.33
N VAL A 19 -12.91 1.44 9.35
CA VAL A 19 -11.50 1.11 9.58
C VAL A 19 -10.89 2.23 10.40
N LYS A 20 -10.18 1.90 11.46
CA LYS A 20 -9.55 2.90 12.33
C LYS A 20 -8.68 3.87 11.52
N PHE A 21 -8.82 5.17 11.77
CA PHE A 21 -8.21 6.26 10.98
C PHE A 21 -8.59 6.28 9.49
N GLY A 22 -9.60 5.54 9.06
CA GLY A 22 -10.07 5.52 7.67
C GLY A 22 -10.85 6.78 7.26
N ASP A 23 -11.08 7.71 8.18
CA ASP A 23 -11.54 9.08 7.93
C ASP A 23 -10.41 10.02 7.47
N PHE A 24 -9.15 9.59 7.62
CA PHE A 24 -7.93 10.32 7.27
C PHE A 24 -7.83 11.75 7.79
N ASN A 25 -8.47 12.05 8.91
CA ASN A 25 -8.37 13.34 9.58
C ASN A 25 -7.10 13.49 10.42
N SER A 26 -6.48 12.37 10.79
CA SER A 26 -5.29 12.32 11.66
C SER A 26 -4.08 11.73 10.94
N TRP A 27 -2.94 12.42 11.05
CA TRP A 27 -1.71 12.05 10.37
C TRP A 27 -0.50 12.19 11.28
N VAL A 28 0.41 11.23 11.19
CA VAL A 28 1.76 11.34 11.73
C VAL A 28 2.62 12.09 10.72
N THR A 29 3.29 13.14 11.16
CA THR A 29 4.26 13.89 10.37
C THR A 29 5.67 13.44 10.73
N ARG A 30 6.50 13.13 9.74
CA ARG A 30 7.87 12.65 9.96
C ARG A 30 8.85 13.58 9.25
N HIS A 31 9.82 14.12 9.98
CA HIS A 31 10.89 14.92 9.40
C HIS A 31 12.15 14.06 9.22
N ILE A 32 12.53 13.81 7.99
CA ILE A 32 13.69 12.99 7.62
C ILE A 32 14.77 13.88 7.01
N LYS A 33 15.98 13.79 7.56
CA LYS A 33 17.16 14.43 6.98
C LYS A 33 17.77 13.53 5.92
N GLU A 34 17.61 13.90 4.65
CA GLU A 34 18.26 13.21 3.55
C GLU A 34 19.78 13.49 3.54
N SER A 35 20.54 12.56 2.96
CA SER A 35 22.00 12.76 2.78
C SER A 35 22.29 13.90 1.81
N HIS A 36 23.10 14.87 2.26
CA HIS A 36 23.41 16.14 1.57
C HIS A 36 24.48 16.02 0.47
N VAL A 37 24.72 14.88 -0.12
CA VAL A 37 25.66 14.78 -1.25
C VAL A 37 24.95 15.26 -2.52
N ILE A 38 24.83 16.57 -2.65
CA ILE A 38 24.12 17.34 -3.69
C ILE A 38 22.59 17.09 -3.72
N GLY A 39 21.83 18.09 -3.25
CA GLY A 39 20.37 18.15 -3.35
C GLY A 39 19.60 17.41 -2.27
N GLY A 40 20.23 16.95 -1.20
CA GLY A 40 19.52 16.45 -0.02
C GLY A 40 18.88 17.61 0.74
N HIS A 41 17.56 17.52 0.96
CA HIS A 41 16.79 18.48 1.75
C HIS A 41 16.10 17.72 2.88
N ASP A 42 15.76 18.45 3.93
CA ASP A 42 14.84 17.92 4.94
C ASP A 42 13.50 17.61 4.27
N LYS A 43 13.03 16.39 4.41
CA LYS A 43 11.79 15.90 3.81
C LYS A 43 10.75 15.61 4.87
N THR A 44 9.52 15.93 4.57
CA THR A 44 8.37 15.59 5.40
C THR A 44 7.62 14.44 4.79
N LEU A 45 7.52 13.32 5.52
CA LEU A 45 6.70 12.17 5.17
C LEU A 45 5.44 12.15 6.02
N TYR A 46 4.40 11.54 5.52
CA TYR A 46 3.11 11.42 6.19
C TYR A 46 2.69 9.96 6.31
N GLU A 47 2.21 9.59 7.50
CA GLU A 47 1.63 8.28 7.76
C GLU A 47 0.25 8.43 8.38
N VAL A 48 -0.63 7.47 8.15
CA VAL A 48 -1.98 7.47 8.73
C VAL A 48 -1.93 6.97 10.17
N GLY A 49 -2.29 7.82 11.12
CA GLY A 49 -2.25 7.51 12.55
C GLY A 49 -2.57 8.72 13.41
N PRO A 50 -2.32 8.66 14.72
CA PRO A 50 -2.62 9.78 15.61
C PRO A 50 -1.80 11.02 15.23
N THR A 51 -2.41 12.19 15.33
CA THR A 51 -1.73 13.46 15.01
C THR A 51 -0.53 13.64 15.93
N THR A 52 0.66 13.49 15.38
CA THR A 52 1.94 13.67 16.10
C THR A 52 3.07 13.93 15.11
N THR A 53 4.22 14.37 15.63
CA THR A 53 5.43 14.61 14.83
C THR A 53 6.57 13.71 15.32
N ILE A 54 7.32 13.13 14.38
CA ILE A 54 8.51 12.33 14.65
C ILE A 54 9.69 12.99 13.93
N ASP A 55 10.67 13.44 14.70
CA ASP A 55 11.88 14.05 14.17
C ASP A 55 13.02 13.05 14.05
N GLY A 56 13.81 13.21 12.99
CA GLY A 56 15.01 12.44 12.71
C GLY A 56 14.76 11.14 11.93
N ASN A 57 15.87 10.54 11.50
CA ASN A 57 15.90 9.38 10.62
C ASN A 57 15.55 8.06 11.37
N LYS A 58 14.31 7.97 11.84
CA LYS A 58 13.79 6.81 12.57
C LYS A 58 12.92 5.97 11.65
N ALA A 59 13.11 4.65 11.70
CA ALA A 59 12.17 3.72 11.07
C ALA A 59 10.77 3.89 11.68
N TYR A 60 9.76 3.87 10.83
CA TYR A 60 8.38 3.98 11.26
C TYR A 60 7.81 2.60 11.60
N SER A 61 6.99 2.57 12.61
CA SER A 61 6.10 1.47 12.93
C SER A 61 4.75 2.07 13.26
N ASN A 62 3.67 1.46 12.82
CA ASN A 62 2.32 1.99 12.93
C ASN A 62 2.00 2.43 14.37
N LEU A 63 1.62 3.69 14.53
CA LEU A 63 1.30 4.27 15.82
C LEU A 63 -0.20 4.23 16.12
N GLY A 64 -0.55 4.25 17.42
CA GLY A 64 -1.92 4.35 17.89
C GLY A 64 -2.83 3.20 17.44
N GLY A 65 -2.27 2.05 17.05
CA GLY A 65 -3.02 0.94 16.49
C GLY A 65 -3.60 1.26 15.10
N SER A 66 -2.92 2.09 14.30
CA SER A 66 -3.27 2.28 12.89
C SER A 66 -3.06 0.98 12.13
N PRO A 67 -4.04 0.51 11.35
CA PRO A 67 -3.84 -0.63 10.46
C PRO A 67 -3.22 -0.23 9.11
N TRP A 68 -3.01 1.06 8.87
CA TRP A 68 -2.60 1.62 7.58
C TRP A 68 -1.09 1.76 7.45
N ALA A 69 -0.59 1.42 6.28
CA ALA A 69 0.72 1.79 5.80
C ALA A 69 0.60 2.56 4.48
N THR A 70 1.61 3.36 4.17
CA THR A 70 1.71 4.13 2.93
C THR A 70 2.95 3.75 2.15
N SER A 71 3.02 4.13 0.87
CA SER A 71 4.25 4.04 0.06
C SER A 71 5.27 5.13 0.37
N ASN A 72 4.99 6.00 1.36
CA ASN A 72 5.98 6.93 1.87
C ASN A 72 7.03 6.16 2.65
N VAL A 73 8.30 6.27 2.26
CA VAL A 73 9.34 5.45 2.85
C VAL A 73 10.62 6.22 3.11
N TYR A 74 11.25 5.84 4.21
CA TYR A 74 12.62 6.15 4.54
C TYR A 74 13.52 5.00 4.12
N ALA A 75 14.48 5.28 3.26
CA ALA A 75 15.48 4.34 2.78
C ALA A 75 16.88 4.72 3.25
N LYS A 76 17.69 3.72 3.61
CA LYS A 76 19.11 3.87 3.93
C LYS A 76 19.91 2.78 3.23
N VAL A 77 20.43 3.10 2.05
CA VAL A 77 21.20 2.17 1.20
C VAL A 77 22.66 2.63 1.15
N ALA A 78 23.59 1.76 1.49
CA ALA A 78 25.03 2.07 1.55
C ALA A 78 25.35 3.36 2.33
N GLY A 79 24.65 3.63 3.42
CA GLY A 79 24.83 4.82 4.24
C GLY A 79 24.10 6.07 3.73
N VAL A 80 23.57 6.05 2.51
CA VAL A 80 22.84 7.17 1.90
C VAL A 80 21.38 7.11 2.31
N VAL A 81 20.87 8.22 2.87
CA VAL A 81 19.45 8.38 3.25
C VAL A 81 18.69 9.06 2.12
N LYS A 82 17.59 8.44 1.71
CA LYS A 82 16.63 8.97 0.75
C LYS A 82 15.20 8.65 1.19
N THR A 83 14.25 9.40 0.65
CA THR A 83 12.83 9.22 0.92
C THR A 83 12.05 9.14 -0.39
N SER A 84 10.90 8.46 -0.33
CA SER A 84 9.84 8.58 -1.32
C SER A 84 8.58 9.07 -0.60
N ASN A 85 7.84 10.01 -1.18
CA ASN A 85 6.70 10.64 -0.54
C ASN A 85 5.62 10.93 -1.59
N ALA A 86 4.73 9.98 -1.79
CA ALA A 86 3.69 10.02 -2.81
C ALA A 86 2.26 9.95 -2.23
N VAL A 87 2.13 9.94 -0.89
CA VAL A 87 0.86 9.94 -0.16
C VAL A 87 0.84 11.13 0.81
N TYR A 88 -0.22 11.91 0.76
CA TYR A 88 -0.31 13.19 1.49
C TYR A 88 -1.69 13.36 2.14
N PRO A 89 -1.77 14.06 3.30
CA PRO A 89 -3.02 14.65 3.72
C PRO A 89 -3.43 15.76 2.74
N ALA A 90 -4.69 15.76 2.34
CA ALA A 90 -5.27 16.84 1.54
C ALA A 90 -6.59 17.30 2.14
N VAL A 91 -7.00 18.54 1.86
CA VAL A 91 -8.29 19.05 2.30
C VAL A 91 -9.35 18.54 1.35
N ARG A 92 -10.41 17.94 1.90
CA ARG A 92 -11.63 17.58 1.16
C ARG A 92 -12.63 18.73 1.17
N SER A 93 -12.97 19.22 2.36
CA SER A 93 -13.94 20.29 2.57
C SER A 93 -13.79 20.86 3.99
N GLY A 94 -13.71 22.16 4.12
CA GLY A 94 -13.54 22.80 5.44
C GLY A 94 -12.30 22.26 6.17
N ASN A 95 -12.51 21.65 7.32
CA ASN A 95 -11.44 21.02 8.12
C ASN A 95 -11.28 19.53 7.82
N ASP A 96 -12.16 18.92 7.02
CA ASP A 96 -12.10 17.50 6.70
C ASP A 96 -10.97 17.22 5.74
N LYS A 97 -10.19 16.20 6.08
CA LYS A 97 -9.07 15.73 5.25
C LYS A 97 -9.43 14.44 4.51
N CYS A 98 -8.58 14.13 3.55
CA CYS A 98 -8.59 12.88 2.81
C CYS A 98 -7.15 12.45 2.55
N ALA A 99 -6.94 11.19 2.18
CA ALA A 99 -5.67 10.73 1.65
C ALA A 99 -5.58 11.07 0.15
N ARG A 100 -4.53 11.78 -0.23
CA ARG A 100 -4.17 12.06 -1.63
C ARG A 100 -3.00 11.16 -2.01
N LEU A 101 -3.23 10.27 -2.96
CA LEU A 101 -2.23 9.37 -3.54
C LEU A 101 -1.88 9.92 -4.92
N ALA A 102 -0.60 10.16 -5.19
CA ALA A 102 -0.16 10.78 -6.45
C ALA A 102 0.88 9.89 -7.16
N THR A 103 0.77 9.79 -8.48
CA THR A 103 1.82 9.20 -9.32
C THR A 103 2.78 10.30 -9.75
N GLN A 104 4.05 10.15 -9.41
CA GLN A 104 5.07 11.16 -9.63
C GLN A 104 6.46 10.56 -9.87
N MET A 105 7.32 11.37 -10.46
CA MET A 105 8.73 11.02 -10.62
C MET A 105 9.50 11.42 -9.36
N GLU A 106 10.17 10.46 -8.73
CA GLU A 106 11.10 10.68 -7.63
C GLU A 106 12.53 10.62 -8.15
N SER A 107 13.29 11.69 -7.91
CA SER A 107 14.70 11.77 -8.31
C SER A 107 15.63 11.49 -7.15
N VAL A 108 16.47 10.50 -7.30
CA VAL A 108 17.51 10.15 -6.33
C VAL A 108 18.88 10.46 -6.96
N LYS A 109 19.51 11.55 -6.52
CA LYS A 109 20.83 11.96 -7.01
C LYS A 109 21.84 11.91 -5.88
N VAL A 110 22.90 11.15 -6.05
CA VAL A 110 24.04 11.09 -5.14
C VAL A 110 25.31 11.22 -5.98
N LEU A 111 26.06 12.28 -5.75
CA LEU A 111 27.21 12.66 -6.58
C LEU A 111 28.18 11.48 -6.81
N GLY A 112 28.38 11.13 -8.08
CA GLY A 112 29.30 10.07 -8.50
C GLY A 112 28.85 8.64 -8.19
N LEU A 113 27.72 8.44 -7.49
CA LEU A 113 27.27 7.11 -7.05
C LEU A 113 25.89 6.72 -7.60
N VAL A 114 24.93 7.66 -7.61
CA VAL A 114 23.54 7.38 -8.00
C VAL A 114 22.96 8.59 -8.72
N ASN A 115 22.38 8.35 -9.89
CA ASN A 115 21.55 9.33 -10.60
C ASN A 115 20.34 8.57 -11.16
N MET A 116 19.30 8.49 -10.36
CA MET A 116 18.12 7.69 -10.66
C MET A 116 16.86 8.54 -10.62
N ASP A 117 16.04 8.40 -11.64
CA ASP A 117 14.67 8.83 -11.60
C ASP A 117 13.78 7.58 -11.54
N VAL A 118 12.89 7.53 -10.58
CA VAL A 118 12.00 6.38 -10.34
C VAL A 118 10.56 6.85 -10.43
N MET A 119 9.74 6.17 -11.23
CA MET A 119 8.30 6.41 -11.23
C MET A 119 7.69 5.74 -10.01
N VAL A 120 6.98 6.51 -9.21
CA VAL A 120 6.32 6.06 -7.98
C VAL A 120 4.82 6.36 -8.06
N ALA A 121 4.00 5.34 -7.88
CA ALA A 121 2.57 5.51 -7.66
C ALA A 121 2.28 5.52 -6.15
N GLY A 122 1.71 6.61 -5.66
CA GLY A 122 1.26 6.72 -4.26
C GLY A 122 0.28 5.60 -3.95
N SER A 123 0.58 4.84 -2.91
CA SER A 123 -0.23 3.70 -2.50
C SER A 123 -0.38 3.67 -0.99
N MET A 124 -1.53 3.18 -0.53
CA MET A 124 -1.78 2.91 0.88
C MET A 124 -2.51 1.57 1.03
N PHE A 125 -2.22 0.86 2.10
CA PHE A 125 -2.74 -0.48 2.31
C PHE A 125 -2.89 -0.82 3.79
N LEU A 126 -3.70 -1.84 4.08
CA LEU A 126 -3.74 -2.43 5.42
C LEU A 126 -2.52 -3.32 5.61
N GLY A 127 -1.69 -2.97 6.59
CA GLY A 127 -0.44 -3.64 6.87
C GLY A 127 0.62 -2.71 7.47
N GLN A 128 1.88 -3.01 7.21
CA GLN A 128 3.01 -2.23 7.70
C GLN A 128 4.13 -2.16 6.65
N MET A 129 4.77 -1.00 6.54
CA MET A 129 6.01 -0.84 5.78
C MET A 129 7.21 -1.22 6.64
N ILE A 130 8.16 -1.97 6.08
CA ILE A 130 9.39 -2.37 6.80
C ILE A 130 10.49 -1.38 6.48
N GLU A 131 10.85 -0.58 7.45
CA GLU A 131 11.87 0.46 7.34
C GLU A 131 13.09 0.21 8.25
N PRO A 132 14.25 0.80 7.93
CA PRO A 132 14.54 1.52 6.68
C PRO A 132 14.63 0.56 5.49
N ILE A 133 14.25 1.03 4.30
CA ILE A 133 14.47 0.27 3.07
C ILE A 133 15.98 0.18 2.83
N LYS A 134 16.51 -1.05 2.77
CA LYS A 134 17.97 -1.30 2.64
C LYS A 134 18.37 -1.77 1.24
N SER A 135 17.39 -2.13 0.41
CA SER A 135 17.60 -2.64 -0.95
C SER A 135 16.38 -2.33 -1.81
N THR A 136 16.59 -2.05 -3.09
CA THR A 136 15.55 -1.84 -4.09
C THR A 136 15.05 -3.15 -4.73
N SER A 137 15.73 -4.27 -4.44
CA SER A 137 15.30 -5.59 -4.91
C SER A 137 14.04 -6.04 -4.19
N ASN A 138 13.14 -6.70 -4.91
CA ASN A 138 11.88 -7.24 -4.42
C ASN A 138 11.10 -6.25 -3.52
N PRO A 139 10.41 -5.24 -4.10
CA PRO A 139 9.69 -4.22 -3.33
C PRO A 139 8.64 -4.80 -2.38
N TYR A 140 7.95 -5.87 -2.79
CA TYR A 140 6.92 -6.50 -1.96
C TYR A 140 7.46 -7.09 -0.66
N SER A 141 8.73 -7.53 -0.61
CA SER A 141 9.34 -8.03 0.62
C SER A 141 9.51 -6.97 1.72
N LYS A 142 9.25 -5.71 1.41
CA LYS A 142 9.28 -4.58 2.37
C LYS A 142 7.88 -4.18 2.84
N MET A 143 6.85 -4.83 2.32
CA MET A 143 5.45 -4.57 2.61
C MET A 143 4.87 -5.77 3.35
N GLU A 144 4.65 -5.63 4.65
CA GLU A 144 3.87 -6.61 5.42
C GLU A 144 2.40 -6.37 5.09
N MET A 145 1.84 -7.19 4.19
CA MET A 145 0.51 -6.99 3.62
C MET A 145 -0.55 -7.76 4.39
N GLY A 146 -1.61 -7.05 4.74
CA GLY A 146 -2.79 -7.60 5.38
C GLY A 146 -2.74 -7.54 6.90
N VAL A 147 -3.91 -7.45 7.48
CA VAL A 147 -4.15 -7.38 8.93
C VAL A 147 -5.14 -8.46 9.34
N PRO A 148 -5.16 -8.89 10.61
CA PRO A 148 -6.14 -9.87 11.09
C PRO A 148 -7.57 -9.42 10.81
N CYS A 149 -8.37 -10.31 10.24
CA CYS A 149 -9.78 -10.10 9.94
C CYS A 149 -10.52 -11.45 9.91
N THR A 150 -11.46 -11.64 10.81
CA THR A 150 -12.30 -12.84 10.89
C THR A 150 -13.74 -12.58 10.48
N SER A 151 -14.07 -11.33 10.14
CA SER A 151 -15.40 -10.98 9.64
C SER A 151 -15.52 -11.24 8.15
N ARG A 152 -16.77 -11.31 7.67
CA ARG A 152 -17.11 -11.56 6.26
C ARG A 152 -17.85 -10.36 5.66
N PRO A 153 -17.16 -9.22 5.43
CA PRO A 153 -17.78 -8.04 4.85
C PRO A 153 -18.27 -8.32 3.42
N LYS A 154 -19.43 -7.78 3.06
CA LYS A 154 -19.97 -7.87 1.70
C LYS A 154 -19.41 -6.82 0.75
N ALA A 155 -18.91 -5.71 1.29
CA ALA A 155 -18.32 -4.65 0.51
C ALA A 155 -17.25 -3.88 1.29
N LEU A 156 -16.31 -3.30 0.55
CA LEU A 156 -15.47 -2.18 0.97
C LEU A 156 -16.17 -0.90 0.50
N VAL A 157 -16.50 -0.01 1.44
CA VAL A 157 -17.18 1.26 1.12
C VAL A 157 -16.24 2.42 1.39
N PHE A 158 -16.17 3.35 0.46
CA PHE A 158 -15.31 4.54 0.59
C PHE A 158 -15.80 5.67 -0.31
N ASP A 159 -15.40 6.90 0.03
CA ASP A 159 -15.54 8.04 -0.86
C ASP A 159 -14.26 8.21 -1.66
N TYR A 160 -14.37 8.59 -2.93
CA TYR A 160 -13.22 8.81 -3.78
C TYR A 160 -13.39 9.95 -4.78
N LYS A 161 -12.27 10.48 -5.25
CA LYS A 161 -12.14 11.38 -6.38
C LYS A 161 -10.91 10.95 -7.20
N VAL A 162 -11.00 11.09 -8.53
CA VAL A 162 -9.86 10.82 -9.43
C VAL A 162 -9.56 12.04 -10.27
N ASP A 163 -8.35 12.55 -10.18
CA ASP A 163 -7.82 13.54 -11.11
C ASP A 163 -6.91 12.81 -12.11
N MET A 164 -7.36 12.77 -13.38
CA MET A 164 -6.64 12.08 -14.45
C MET A 164 -6.07 13.11 -15.42
N PRO A 165 -4.74 13.11 -15.63
CA PRO A 165 -4.11 14.04 -16.56
C PRO A 165 -4.55 13.74 -18.01
N ALA A 166 -4.56 14.77 -18.85
CA ALA A 166 -4.98 14.63 -20.25
C ALA A 166 -3.98 13.88 -21.14
N THR A 167 -2.80 13.56 -20.64
CA THR A 167 -1.79 12.79 -21.38
C THR A 167 -2.22 11.35 -21.60
N ASN A 168 -1.94 10.80 -22.79
CA ASN A 168 -2.17 9.39 -23.11
C ASN A 168 -0.84 8.62 -23.14
N THR A 169 0.00 8.86 -22.14
CA THR A 169 1.29 8.20 -22.02
C THR A 169 1.57 7.76 -20.59
N ARG A 170 2.29 6.65 -20.47
CA ARG A 170 2.89 6.15 -19.24
C ARG A 170 4.41 6.27 -19.35
N VAL A 171 5.07 6.41 -18.23
CA VAL A 171 6.54 6.39 -18.17
C VAL A 171 6.98 5.19 -17.36
N ARG A 172 7.88 4.39 -17.92
CA ARG A 172 8.64 3.38 -17.17
C ARG A 172 9.98 3.97 -16.77
N SER A 173 10.25 4.00 -15.48
CA SER A 173 11.53 4.47 -14.95
C SER A 173 11.89 3.70 -13.68
N THR A 174 12.87 2.80 -13.80
CA THR A 174 13.33 1.92 -12.70
C THR A 174 14.50 2.52 -11.91
N GLY A 175 15.03 3.64 -12.37
CA GLY A 175 16.23 4.24 -11.83
C GLY A 175 17.55 3.66 -12.38
N PHE A 176 17.55 2.43 -12.86
CA PHE A 176 18.75 1.77 -13.38
C PHE A 176 18.77 1.66 -14.92
N SER A 177 17.69 2.05 -15.57
CA SER A 177 17.55 2.05 -17.02
C SER A 177 17.07 3.41 -17.53
N SER A 178 17.28 3.68 -18.83
CA SER A 178 16.72 4.86 -19.48
C SER A 178 15.20 4.90 -19.34
N LYS A 179 14.65 6.09 -19.14
CA LYS A 179 13.20 6.33 -19.17
C LYS A 179 12.62 5.86 -20.49
N LYS A 180 11.50 5.14 -20.44
CA LYS A 180 10.75 4.72 -21.62
C LYS A 180 9.34 5.28 -21.54
N THR A 181 8.93 5.99 -22.58
CA THR A 181 7.52 6.39 -22.75
C THR A 181 6.77 5.23 -23.39
N LEU A 182 5.64 4.89 -22.79
CA LEU A 182 4.74 3.82 -23.23
C LEU A 182 3.38 4.43 -23.59
N PRO A 183 2.66 3.91 -24.57
CA PRO A 183 1.32 4.39 -24.90
C PRO A 183 0.30 4.02 -23.82
N GLY A 184 -0.81 4.74 -23.78
CA GLY A 184 -1.94 4.52 -22.88
C GLY A 184 -1.77 5.18 -21.53
N HIS A 185 -2.85 5.18 -20.75
CA HIS A 185 -2.86 5.65 -19.37
C HIS A 185 -2.51 4.55 -18.39
N ASP A 186 -1.93 4.93 -17.27
CA ASP A 186 -2.07 4.16 -16.05
C ASP A 186 -3.41 4.49 -15.38
N ASN A 187 -3.90 3.60 -14.55
CA ASN A 187 -5.21 3.75 -13.90
C ASN A 187 -5.09 3.48 -12.40
N PRO A 188 -5.70 4.32 -11.56
CA PRO A 188 -5.78 4.01 -10.14
C PRO A 188 -6.56 2.73 -9.90
N VAL A 189 -6.22 2.04 -8.81
CA VAL A 189 -6.93 0.85 -8.37
C VAL A 189 -7.31 0.93 -6.90
N ALA A 190 -8.44 0.32 -6.58
CA ALA A 190 -8.80 -0.06 -5.22
C ALA A 190 -9.12 -1.55 -5.20
N PHE A 191 -8.65 -2.29 -4.20
CA PHE A 191 -9.03 -3.68 -4.05
C PHE A 191 -9.08 -4.13 -2.60
N VAL A 192 -9.83 -5.20 -2.39
CA VAL A 192 -9.90 -5.96 -1.15
C VAL A 192 -9.71 -7.43 -1.44
N ILE A 193 -8.87 -8.07 -0.66
CA ILE A 193 -8.58 -9.50 -0.69
C ILE A 193 -8.77 -10.04 0.71
N LEU A 194 -9.57 -11.08 0.85
CA LEU A 194 -9.72 -11.83 2.08
C LEU A 194 -9.02 -13.18 1.93
N GLN A 195 -8.16 -13.50 2.89
CA GLN A 195 -7.36 -14.72 2.88
C GLN A 195 -7.57 -15.53 4.15
N ARG A 196 -7.59 -16.84 4.04
CA ARG A 196 -7.37 -17.76 5.16
C ARG A 196 -5.91 -18.20 5.09
N ARG A 197 -5.11 -17.71 6.03
CA ARG A 197 -3.66 -17.98 6.12
C ARG A 197 -3.34 -19.02 7.17
N TRP A 198 -2.28 -19.78 6.94
CA TRP A 198 -1.65 -20.67 7.92
C TRP A 198 -0.13 -20.70 7.72
N GLU A 199 0.57 -21.18 8.73
CA GLU A 199 2.02 -21.36 8.71
C GLU A 199 2.29 -22.86 8.81
N ASP A 200 3.21 -23.36 7.99
CA ASP A 200 3.68 -24.75 8.06
C ASP A 200 4.80 -24.94 9.12
N ALA A 201 5.26 -26.16 9.30
CA ALA A 201 6.29 -26.50 10.31
C ALA A 201 7.65 -25.83 10.02
N ASP A 202 7.93 -25.50 8.77
CA ASP A 202 9.17 -24.84 8.34
C ASP A 202 9.10 -23.32 8.51
N GLY A 203 7.91 -22.78 8.71
CA GLY A 203 7.63 -21.35 8.88
C GLY A 203 7.32 -20.63 7.57
N ASN A 204 6.90 -21.38 6.54
CA ASN A 204 6.35 -20.79 5.32
C ASN A 204 4.89 -20.40 5.52
N LEU A 205 4.49 -19.30 4.90
CA LEU A 205 3.11 -18.83 4.95
C LEU A 205 2.36 -19.20 3.69
N HIS A 206 1.23 -19.83 3.89
CA HIS A 206 0.30 -20.24 2.84
C HIS A 206 -1.03 -19.52 3.00
N ALA A 207 -1.79 -19.40 1.93
CA ALA A 207 -3.14 -18.86 1.97
C ALA A 207 -4.08 -19.55 0.99
N ARG A 208 -5.39 -19.48 1.29
CA ARG A 208 -6.45 -19.62 0.29
C ARG A 208 -7.23 -18.33 0.20
N ARG A 209 -7.60 -17.97 -1.04
CA ARG A 209 -8.36 -16.77 -1.31
C ARG A 209 -9.83 -17.00 -0.97
N VAL A 210 -10.31 -16.32 0.08
CA VAL A 210 -11.70 -16.43 0.57
C VAL A 210 -12.62 -15.48 -0.17
N GLY A 211 -12.14 -14.26 -0.45
CA GLY A 211 -12.94 -13.24 -1.12
C GLY A 211 -12.08 -12.23 -1.89
N SER A 212 -12.65 -11.64 -2.93
CA SER A 212 -11.99 -10.66 -3.79
C SER A 212 -12.97 -9.58 -4.23
N GLY A 213 -12.52 -8.35 -4.23
CA GLY A 213 -13.20 -7.21 -4.84
C GLY A 213 -12.18 -6.25 -5.42
N GLY A 214 -12.49 -5.64 -6.55
CA GLY A 214 -11.57 -4.71 -7.20
C GLY A 214 -12.27 -3.69 -8.08
N GLN A 215 -11.70 -2.50 -8.15
CA GLN A 215 -12.13 -1.40 -9.00
C GLN A 215 -10.91 -0.81 -9.71
N LEU A 216 -10.98 -0.73 -11.02
CA LEU A 216 -10.08 0.03 -11.87
C LEU A 216 -10.75 1.34 -12.25
N PHE A 217 -10.11 2.48 -11.98
CA PHE A 217 -10.65 3.80 -12.31
C PHE A 217 -10.10 4.26 -13.67
N THR A 218 -10.89 4.10 -14.71
CA THR A 218 -10.47 4.35 -16.11
C THR A 218 -10.74 5.79 -16.58
N SER A 219 -11.33 6.63 -15.73
CA SER A 219 -11.61 8.03 -16.05
C SER A 219 -11.52 8.91 -14.80
N GLY A 220 -11.23 10.19 -14.99
CA GLY A 220 -11.37 11.18 -13.94
C GLY A 220 -12.80 11.28 -13.43
N SER A 221 -12.97 11.61 -12.14
CA SER A 221 -14.30 11.80 -11.55
C SER A 221 -14.27 12.85 -10.45
N PRO A 222 -15.36 13.63 -10.30
CA PRO A 222 -15.57 14.39 -9.06
C PRO A 222 -15.72 13.44 -7.87
N TRP A 223 -15.90 13.98 -6.68
CA TRP A 223 -16.18 13.18 -5.49
C TRP A 223 -17.39 12.26 -5.71
N LYS A 224 -17.18 10.98 -5.47
CA LYS A 224 -18.18 9.93 -5.39
C LYS A 224 -18.25 9.48 -3.93
N ASN A 225 -19.41 9.62 -3.32
CA ASN A 225 -19.62 9.28 -1.92
C ASN A 225 -20.19 7.86 -1.80
N ALA A 226 -19.83 7.17 -0.74
CA ALA A 226 -20.32 5.84 -0.40
C ALA A 226 -20.24 4.85 -1.58
N PHE A 227 -19.10 4.81 -2.27
CA PHE A 227 -18.90 3.84 -3.34
C PHE A 227 -18.76 2.44 -2.73
N HIS A 228 -19.60 1.50 -3.18
CA HIS A 228 -19.62 0.13 -2.73
C HIS A 228 -18.80 -0.76 -3.66
N LEU A 229 -17.63 -1.18 -3.21
CA LEU A 229 -16.82 -2.21 -3.86
C LEU A 229 -17.24 -3.57 -3.32
N GLY A 230 -18.08 -4.30 -4.07
CA GLY A 230 -18.57 -5.61 -3.68
C GLY A 230 -17.48 -6.67 -3.56
N ILE A 231 -17.63 -7.63 -2.66
CA ILE A 231 -16.71 -8.75 -2.45
C ILE A 231 -17.36 -10.04 -2.96
N THR A 232 -16.71 -10.66 -3.94
CA THR A 232 -17.05 -11.99 -4.44
C THR A 232 -16.35 -13.04 -3.57
N TYR A 233 -17.10 -13.92 -2.95
CA TYR A 233 -16.60 -15.01 -2.12
C TYR A 233 -16.42 -16.30 -2.93
N GLY A 234 -15.46 -17.11 -2.53
CA GLY A 234 -15.11 -18.34 -3.24
C GLY A 234 -14.32 -18.07 -4.52
N ASN A 235 -14.57 -18.87 -5.56
CA ASN A 235 -13.88 -18.76 -6.84
C ASN A 235 -14.32 -17.49 -7.59
N ALA A 236 -13.42 -16.53 -7.70
CA ALA A 236 -13.60 -15.24 -8.37
C ALA A 236 -12.87 -15.16 -9.72
N SER A 237 -12.65 -16.27 -10.42
CA SER A 237 -11.91 -16.30 -11.70
C SER A 237 -12.54 -15.42 -12.78
N SER A 238 -13.86 -15.27 -12.81
CA SER A 238 -14.56 -14.37 -13.71
C SER A 238 -14.26 -12.89 -13.42
N LEU A 239 -14.11 -12.53 -12.14
CA LEU A 239 -13.67 -11.17 -11.74
C LEU A 239 -12.21 -10.93 -12.14
N VAL A 240 -11.35 -11.92 -11.98
CA VAL A 240 -9.93 -11.85 -12.39
C VAL A 240 -9.79 -11.62 -13.89
N ALA A 241 -10.64 -12.20 -14.73
CA ALA A 241 -10.62 -12.00 -16.18
C ALA A 241 -10.76 -10.51 -16.58
N SER A 242 -11.54 -9.74 -15.83
CA SER A 242 -11.71 -8.29 -16.03
C SER A 242 -10.76 -7.44 -15.17
N HIS A 243 -10.18 -8.02 -14.13
CA HIS A 243 -9.30 -7.35 -13.17
C HIS A 243 -8.03 -8.19 -12.93
N PRO A 244 -7.08 -8.26 -13.90
CA PRO A 244 -5.91 -9.17 -13.82
C PRO A 244 -5.03 -8.93 -12.58
N TYR A 245 -5.04 -7.73 -11.99
CA TYR A 245 -4.33 -7.41 -10.76
C TYR A 245 -4.86 -8.17 -9.53
N LEU A 246 -6.06 -8.78 -9.61
CA LEU A 246 -6.64 -9.66 -8.59
C LEU A 246 -6.26 -11.14 -8.77
N ALA A 247 -5.42 -11.49 -9.76
CA ALA A 247 -4.97 -12.86 -9.94
C ALA A 247 -4.39 -13.44 -8.63
N LEU A 248 -4.50 -14.74 -8.48
CA LEU A 248 -3.89 -15.42 -7.33
C LEU A 248 -2.39 -15.17 -7.28
N ARG A 249 -1.88 -15.00 -6.08
CA ARG A 249 -0.46 -14.82 -5.76
C ARG A 249 0.15 -16.21 -5.50
N ASP A 250 0.16 -17.03 -6.53
CA ASP A 250 0.40 -18.48 -6.51
C ASP A 250 1.88 -18.87 -6.63
N THR A 251 2.77 -17.90 -6.76
CA THR A 251 4.23 -18.09 -6.75
C THR A 251 4.91 -17.08 -5.83
N GLU A 252 6.11 -17.40 -5.35
CA GLU A 252 6.87 -16.50 -4.46
C GLU A 252 7.17 -15.14 -5.09
N GLU A 253 7.40 -15.09 -6.42
CA GLU A 253 7.67 -13.83 -7.12
C GLU A 253 6.48 -12.88 -7.15
N LYS A 254 5.27 -13.44 -7.14
CA LYS A 254 4.02 -12.68 -7.14
C LYS A 254 3.47 -12.46 -5.74
N ALA A 255 3.92 -13.25 -4.76
CA ALA A 255 3.35 -13.27 -3.41
C ALA A 255 3.47 -11.91 -2.70
N TYR A 256 2.46 -11.59 -1.92
CA TYR A 256 2.60 -10.60 -0.86
C TYR A 256 3.37 -11.21 0.30
N TYR A 257 3.95 -10.37 1.13
CA TYR A 257 4.77 -10.79 2.25
C TYR A 257 4.06 -10.52 3.57
N ALA A 258 4.34 -11.36 4.56
CA ALA A 258 3.95 -11.15 5.95
C ALA A 258 4.99 -11.75 6.90
N ARG A 259 4.90 -11.41 8.18
CA ARG A 259 5.75 -12.03 9.20
C ARG A 259 5.21 -13.39 9.58
N ASN A 260 6.10 -14.37 9.66
CA ASN A 260 5.81 -15.65 10.25
C ASN A 260 5.95 -15.60 11.79
N SER A 261 5.65 -16.72 12.48
CA SER A 261 5.74 -16.83 13.94
C SER A 261 7.16 -16.56 14.49
N LYS A 262 8.19 -16.71 13.65
CA LYS A 262 9.60 -16.42 13.97
C LYS A 262 9.97 -14.94 13.70
N GLY A 263 9.00 -14.08 13.32
CA GLY A 263 9.20 -12.67 13.01
C GLY A 263 9.90 -12.38 11.68
N ARG A 264 10.10 -13.38 10.82
CA ARG A 264 10.73 -13.23 9.50
C ARG A 264 9.70 -12.84 8.46
N MET A 265 10.04 -11.91 7.58
CA MET A 265 9.25 -11.59 6.39
C MET A 265 9.40 -12.73 5.37
N VAL A 266 8.30 -13.38 5.06
CA VAL A 266 8.22 -14.50 4.11
C VAL A 266 7.07 -14.28 3.12
N PRO A 267 7.14 -14.85 1.90
CA PRO A 267 6.04 -14.78 0.95
C PRO A 267 4.82 -15.53 1.49
N VAL A 268 3.63 -15.01 1.21
CA VAL A 268 2.34 -15.66 1.45
C VAL A 268 1.84 -16.21 0.13
N VAL A 269 2.06 -17.49 -0.12
CA VAL A 269 1.70 -18.15 -1.38
C VAL A 269 0.24 -18.60 -1.33
N GLU A 270 -0.54 -18.21 -2.34
CA GLU A 270 -1.95 -18.61 -2.46
C GLU A 270 -2.09 -19.94 -3.20
N GLU A 271 -2.60 -20.96 -2.52
CA GLU A 271 -2.80 -22.30 -3.08
C GLU A 271 -4.13 -22.48 -3.84
N GLY A 272 -4.85 -21.38 -4.05
CA GLY A 272 -6.10 -21.39 -4.79
C GLY A 272 -7.21 -20.64 -4.06
N TRP A 273 -8.43 -20.88 -4.55
CA TRP A 273 -9.65 -20.34 -3.98
C TRP A 273 -10.13 -21.20 -2.81
N ASP A 274 -10.68 -20.58 -1.81
CA ASP A 274 -11.39 -21.25 -0.71
C ASP A 274 -12.87 -21.45 -1.04
N SER A 275 -13.59 -22.16 -0.20
CA SER A 275 -15.05 -22.25 -0.30
C SER A 275 -15.72 -20.89 -0.07
N ALA A 276 -16.89 -20.68 -0.66
CA ALA A 276 -17.61 -19.42 -0.55
C ALA A 276 -18.11 -19.08 0.86
N ASP A 277 -18.18 -20.08 1.75
CA ASP A 277 -18.57 -19.96 3.16
C ASP A 277 -17.37 -19.88 4.11
N ALA A 278 -16.15 -20.03 3.62
CA ALA A 278 -14.94 -19.97 4.44
C ALA A 278 -14.84 -18.63 5.21
N THR A 279 -14.31 -18.72 6.42
CA THR A 279 -14.00 -17.56 7.25
C THR A 279 -12.56 -17.11 6.99
N PRO A 280 -12.32 -15.85 6.66
CA PRO A 280 -10.96 -15.33 6.50
C PRO A 280 -10.24 -15.24 7.84
N THR A 281 -8.93 -15.16 7.79
CA THR A 281 -8.07 -14.81 8.93
C THR A 281 -7.44 -13.44 8.76
N HIS A 282 -7.31 -12.97 7.50
CA HIS A 282 -6.67 -11.71 7.14
C HIS A 282 -7.42 -10.98 6.02
N ALA A 283 -7.38 -9.66 6.08
CA ALA A 283 -7.82 -8.77 5.01
C ALA A 283 -6.65 -7.93 4.49
N ILE A 284 -6.54 -7.85 3.18
CA ILE A 284 -5.71 -6.89 2.45
C ILE A 284 -6.67 -5.89 1.82
N VAL A 285 -6.50 -4.61 2.09
CA VAL A 285 -7.12 -3.52 1.35
C VAL A 285 -6.00 -2.68 0.78
N MET A 286 -6.11 -2.29 -0.47
CA MET A 286 -5.12 -1.42 -1.10
C MET A 286 -5.81 -0.38 -1.98
N PHE A 287 -5.31 0.83 -1.91
CA PHE A 287 -5.57 1.93 -2.82
C PHE A 287 -4.24 2.35 -3.46
N SER A 288 -4.23 2.54 -4.77
CA SER A 288 -3.05 2.99 -5.49
C SER A 288 -3.41 3.97 -6.59
N ALA A 289 -2.61 5.01 -6.76
CA ALA A 289 -2.73 5.95 -7.88
C ALA A 289 -2.18 5.37 -9.19
N GLY A 290 -1.86 4.08 -9.25
CA GLY A 290 -1.41 3.35 -10.43
C GLY A 290 -1.95 1.93 -10.45
N SER A 291 -1.80 1.25 -11.58
CA SER A 291 -2.35 -0.11 -11.82
C SER A 291 -1.62 -1.24 -11.07
N GLY A 292 -0.61 -0.91 -10.27
CA GLY A 292 0.16 -1.88 -9.48
C GLY A 292 1.38 -2.44 -10.22
N GLU A 293 1.69 -1.97 -11.42
CA GLU A 293 2.96 -2.27 -12.10
C GLU A 293 4.08 -1.42 -11.49
N PRO A 294 5.10 -2.04 -10.87
CA PRO A 294 6.21 -1.29 -10.28
C PRO A 294 6.95 -0.45 -11.32
N TYR A 295 7.27 0.80 -10.95
CA TYR A 295 8.07 1.72 -11.76
C TYR A 295 7.44 2.17 -13.08
N ILE A 296 6.14 1.97 -13.26
CA ILE A 296 5.36 2.44 -14.41
C ILE A 296 4.22 3.30 -13.88
N GLY A 297 3.96 4.43 -14.57
CA GLY A 297 2.85 5.29 -14.17
C GLY A 297 2.62 6.46 -15.13
N THR A 298 1.48 7.09 -15.00
CA THR A 298 1.15 8.36 -15.63
C THR A 298 1.35 9.49 -14.63
N GLU A 299 2.34 10.34 -14.86
CA GLU A 299 2.67 11.43 -13.95
C GLU A 299 1.48 12.40 -13.79
N GLY A 300 1.20 12.79 -12.54
CA GLY A 300 0.07 13.64 -12.19
C GLY A 300 -1.25 12.89 -11.94
N LEU A 301 -1.32 11.59 -12.22
CA LEU A 301 -2.48 10.78 -11.88
C LEU A 301 -2.66 10.77 -10.35
N THR A 302 -3.85 11.11 -9.88
CA THR A 302 -4.11 11.26 -8.45
C THR A 302 -5.42 10.59 -8.05
N LEU A 303 -5.36 9.80 -6.98
CA LEU A 303 -6.51 9.20 -6.32
C LEU A 303 -6.67 9.82 -4.93
N TYR A 304 -7.88 10.27 -4.61
CA TYR A 304 -8.25 10.74 -3.28
C TYR A 304 -9.21 9.75 -2.64
N ILE A 305 -8.97 9.42 -1.38
CA ILE A 305 -9.77 8.44 -0.63
C ILE A 305 -10.10 9.01 0.75
N VAL A 306 -11.33 8.74 1.21
CA VAL A 306 -11.77 9.03 2.58
C VAL A 306 -12.94 8.12 2.98
N ILE A 307 -13.18 7.98 4.28
CA ILE A 307 -14.28 7.21 4.89
C ILE A 307 -14.26 5.74 4.45
N VAL A 308 -13.25 4.98 4.94
CA VAL A 308 -13.12 3.56 4.58
C VAL A 308 -13.83 2.69 5.60
N ILE A 309 -14.76 1.88 5.12
CA ILE A 309 -15.62 1.01 5.92
C ILE A 309 -15.63 -0.40 5.32
N LEU A 310 -15.48 -1.43 6.16
CA LEU A 310 -15.81 -2.80 5.79
C LEU A 310 -17.27 -3.07 6.22
N LEU A 311 -18.15 -3.26 5.26
CA LEU A 311 -19.59 -3.30 5.49
C LEU A 311 -20.14 -4.72 5.48
N LEU A 312 -20.83 -5.14 6.58
CA LEU A 312 -21.79 -6.24 6.58
C LEU A 312 -23.17 -5.68 6.25
N LEU A 313 -23.83 -6.23 5.29
CA LEU A 313 -25.28 -6.04 5.07
C LEU A 313 -26.01 -7.32 5.42
#